data_516f20b89fa1f61cc19d645e7cde1ecd
#
_entry.id   516f20b89fa1f61cc19d645e7cde1ecd
#
_cell.length_a   1.000
_cell.length_b   1.000
_cell.length_c   1.000
_cell.angle_alpha   90.00
_cell.angle_beta   90.00
_cell.angle_gamma   90.00
#
_symmetry.space_group_name_H-M   'P 1'
#
loop_
_entity.id
_entity.type
_entity.pdbx_description
1 polymer ?
#
loop_
_entity_poly.entity_id
_entity_poly.type
_entity_poly.pdbx_seq_one_letter_code
_entity_poly.pdbx_strand_id
1 'polypeptide(L)'
;MAFVSHSPLLVGRPLDVLTSSNITPPGPVFSRNATKEVILAAGAVNTPQLLMLSGIGDSAQLTQFNIQTIVNLPDVGQNMQDHPLLLNSFYVNSNFTNDDIARNATLFQDDLAQWEQFHNGPFSASVGGNIGWLRLPQNSTIFKTVEDPSSGPEAPHYEFIFFVSLPRKLPLV
;
A
#
# COMPACT_ATOMS: atom_id res chain seq x y z
N MET A 1 -8.86 3.80 -13.45
CA MET A 1 -7.40 3.82 -13.64
C MET A 1 -7.09 2.87 -14.77
N ALA A 2 -6.55 3.34 -15.87
CA ALA A 2 -6.21 2.50 -17.02
C ALA A 2 -4.76 2.02 -16.86
N PHE A 3 -4.52 0.73 -17.02
CA PHE A 3 -3.19 0.16 -16.98
C PHE A 3 -2.75 -0.17 -18.40
N VAL A 4 -1.53 0.19 -18.73
CA VAL A 4 -0.90 -0.10 -20.02
C VAL A 4 0.40 -0.86 -19.73
N SER A 5 0.67 -2.04 -20.31
CA SER A 5 1.83 -2.91 -20.02
C SER A 5 2.81 -3.00 -21.20
N HIS A 6 4.10 -3.17 -20.94
CA HIS A 6 5.14 -3.30 -21.95
C HIS A 6 5.76 -4.70 -21.95
N SER A 7 5.41 -5.52 -22.94
CA SER A 7 6.16 -6.74 -23.23
C SER A 7 6.04 -7.09 -24.72
N PRO A 8 7.16 -7.36 -25.41
CA PRO A 8 7.14 -7.88 -26.77
C PRO A 8 6.37 -9.20 -26.90
N LEU A 9 6.24 -9.95 -25.79
CA LEU A 9 5.52 -11.23 -25.72
C LEU A 9 4.00 -11.06 -25.71
N LEU A 10 3.48 -9.86 -25.44
CA LEU A 10 2.05 -9.56 -25.43
C LEU A 10 1.59 -8.78 -26.67
N VAL A 11 2.49 -8.42 -27.57
CA VAL A 11 2.15 -7.75 -28.82
C VAL A 11 1.25 -8.67 -29.68
N GLY A 12 0.09 -8.16 -30.05
CA GLY A 12 -0.88 -8.88 -30.86
C GLY A 12 -1.86 -9.79 -30.11
N ARG A 13 -1.81 -9.85 -28.79
CA ARG A 13 -2.84 -10.53 -27.99
C ARG A 13 -3.86 -9.54 -27.44
N PRO A 14 -5.17 -9.89 -27.41
CA PRO A 14 -6.14 -9.07 -26.72
C PRO A 14 -5.80 -9.01 -25.23
N LEU A 15 -5.68 -7.82 -24.68
CA LEU A 15 -5.59 -7.60 -23.25
C LEU A 15 -6.97 -7.20 -22.75
N ASP A 16 -7.58 -8.05 -21.94
CA ASP A 16 -8.83 -7.69 -21.27
C ASP A 16 -8.51 -6.73 -20.11
N VAL A 17 -8.77 -5.46 -20.35
CA VAL A 17 -8.63 -4.44 -19.31
C VAL A 17 -9.83 -4.51 -18.39
N LEU A 18 -9.67 -5.17 -17.25
CA LEU A 18 -10.65 -5.13 -16.17
C LEU A 18 -10.55 -3.78 -15.46
N THR A 19 -11.45 -2.87 -15.78
CA THR A 19 -11.64 -1.67 -14.95
C THR A 19 -12.56 -2.04 -13.78
N SER A 20 -11.98 -2.43 -12.64
CA SER A 20 -12.74 -2.59 -11.41
C SER A 20 -12.71 -1.28 -10.64
N SER A 21 -13.85 -0.59 -10.57
CA SER A 21 -14.12 0.30 -9.44
C SER A 21 -14.86 -0.54 -8.39
N ASN A 22 -14.35 -0.60 -7.17
CA ASN A 22 -14.90 -1.38 -6.06
C ASN A 22 -16.30 -0.93 -5.59
N ILE A 23 -17.00 -0.10 -6.33
CA ILE A 23 -18.22 0.59 -5.90
C ILE A 23 -19.41 0.37 -6.85
N THR A 24 -19.19 -0.17 -8.04
CA THR A 24 -20.25 -0.44 -9.02
C THR A 24 -20.16 -1.85 -9.56
N PRO A 25 -21.29 -2.49 -9.93
CA PRO A 25 -21.25 -3.78 -10.61
C PRO A 25 -20.30 -3.70 -11.83
N PRO A 26 -19.60 -4.78 -12.18
CA PRO A 26 -18.62 -4.74 -13.25
C PRO A 26 -19.24 -4.16 -14.52
N GLY A 27 -18.66 -3.07 -14.97
CA GLY A 27 -19.05 -2.44 -16.23
C GLY A 27 -18.70 -3.37 -17.41
N PRO A 28 -19.10 -3.01 -18.63
CA PRO A 28 -18.79 -3.82 -19.81
C PRO A 28 -17.27 -3.99 -19.95
N VAL A 29 -16.83 -5.21 -20.21
CA VAL A 29 -15.43 -5.54 -20.50
C VAL A 29 -15.08 -5.02 -21.88
N PHE A 30 -14.03 -4.22 -21.98
CA PHE A 30 -13.50 -3.72 -23.25
C PHE A 30 -12.16 -4.38 -23.54
N SER A 31 -12.03 -5.00 -24.69
CA SER A 31 -10.75 -5.53 -25.20
C SER A 31 -10.12 -4.55 -26.18
N ARG A 32 -8.81 -4.33 -26.07
CA ARG A 32 -8.02 -3.51 -26.96
C ARG A 32 -6.68 -4.17 -27.26
N ASN A 33 -6.22 -4.06 -28.50
CA ASN A 33 -4.92 -4.57 -28.91
C ASN A 33 -3.90 -3.43 -28.89
N ALA A 34 -2.78 -3.64 -28.22
CA ALA A 34 -1.64 -2.74 -28.28
C ALA A 34 -0.81 -3.02 -29.52
N THR A 35 -0.43 -1.98 -30.27
CA THR A 35 0.38 -2.11 -31.50
C THR A 35 1.88 -2.10 -31.22
N LYS A 36 2.31 -1.60 -30.05
CA LYS A 36 3.71 -1.51 -29.66
C LYS A 36 3.97 -2.16 -28.32
N GLU A 37 3.30 -1.71 -27.29
CA GLU A 37 3.61 -2.08 -25.92
C GLU A 37 2.42 -1.88 -24.99
N VAL A 38 2.44 -2.55 -23.86
CA VAL A 38 1.51 -2.41 -22.75
C VAL A 38 2.36 -2.12 -21.52
N ILE A 39 2.18 -1.04 -20.75
CA ILE A 39 2.95 -0.65 -19.56
C ILE A 39 2.15 -0.99 -18.30
N LEU A 40 2.66 -1.83 -17.41
CA LEU A 40 2.05 -2.12 -16.11
C LEU A 40 2.62 -1.20 -15.03
N ALA A 41 1.77 -0.41 -14.40
CA ALA A 41 2.11 0.52 -13.33
C ALA A 41 1.08 0.46 -12.20
N ALA A 42 0.79 -0.77 -11.72
CA ALA A 42 -0.27 -1.02 -10.74
C ALA A 42 0.25 -1.13 -9.30
N GLY A 43 1.52 -0.81 -9.06
CA GLY A 43 2.16 -0.92 -7.76
C GLY A 43 2.69 -2.32 -7.46
N ALA A 44 3.35 -2.48 -6.30
CA ALA A 44 4.09 -3.68 -5.92
C ALA A 44 3.20 -4.93 -5.76
N VAL A 45 1.93 -4.77 -5.43
CA VAL A 45 0.97 -5.87 -5.26
C VAL A 45 0.24 -6.18 -6.57
N ASN A 46 -0.35 -5.16 -7.19
CA ASN A 46 -1.24 -5.40 -8.33
C ASN A 46 -0.49 -5.65 -9.64
N THR A 47 0.74 -5.14 -9.82
CA THR A 47 1.53 -5.41 -11.03
C THR A 47 1.85 -6.90 -11.17
N PRO A 48 2.43 -7.58 -10.17
CA PRO A 48 2.64 -9.02 -10.26
C PRO A 48 1.33 -9.80 -10.34
N GLN A 49 0.26 -9.36 -9.68
CA GLN A 49 -1.05 -10.00 -9.81
C GLN A 49 -1.55 -9.97 -11.25
N LEU A 50 -1.47 -8.84 -11.93
CA LEU A 50 -1.87 -8.70 -13.34
C LEU A 50 -1.01 -9.59 -14.26
N LEU A 51 0.30 -9.68 -14.02
CA LEU A 51 1.19 -10.58 -14.73
C LEU A 51 0.78 -12.04 -14.54
N MET A 52 0.58 -12.47 -13.30
CA MET A 52 0.18 -13.84 -12.99
C MET A 52 -1.19 -14.19 -13.58
N LEU A 53 -2.18 -13.31 -13.49
CA LEU A 53 -3.48 -13.50 -14.14
C LEU A 53 -3.39 -13.56 -15.67
N SER A 54 -2.34 -12.97 -16.23
CA SER A 54 -2.03 -13.03 -17.66
C SER A 54 -1.19 -14.26 -18.06
N GLY A 55 -0.94 -15.19 -17.14
CA GLY A 55 -0.14 -16.39 -17.39
C GLY A 55 1.37 -16.17 -17.34
N ILE A 56 1.84 -15.08 -16.74
CA ILE A 56 3.26 -14.73 -16.58
C ILE A 56 3.63 -14.79 -15.10
N GLY A 57 4.39 -15.82 -14.71
CA GLY A 57 4.75 -16.06 -13.31
C GLY A 57 5.31 -17.45 -13.10
N ASP A 58 5.43 -17.87 -11.83
CA ASP A 58 5.82 -19.23 -11.50
C ASP A 58 4.77 -20.24 -11.97
N SER A 59 5.18 -21.14 -12.86
CA SER A 59 4.29 -22.15 -13.44
C SER A 59 3.67 -23.08 -12.41
N ALA A 60 4.37 -23.40 -11.33
CA ALA A 60 3.84 -24.24 -10.25
C ALA A 60 2.71 -23.51 -9.49
N GLN A 61 2.87 -22.24 -9.23
CA GLN A 61 1.86 -21.41 -8.59
C GLN A 61 0.66 -21.19 -9.53
N LEU A 62 0.89 -20.82 -10.79
CA LEU A 62 -0.18 -20.59 -11.78
C LEU A 62 -1.05 -21.82 -11.97
N THR A 63 -0.45 -23.02 -12.00
CA THR A 63 -1.17 -24.30 -12.13
C THR A 63 -2.15 -24.53 -10.99
N GLN A 64 -1.82 -24.12 -9.75
CA GLN A 64 -2.71 -24.27 -8.59
C GLN A 64 -4.00 -23.47 -8.75
N PHE A 65 -3.97 -22.39 -9.53
CA PHE A 65 -5.13 -21.53 -9.83
C PHE A 65 -5.76 -21.83 -11.17
N ASN A 66 -5.39 -22.92 -11.84
CA ASN A 66 -5.83 -23.27 -13.19
C ASN A 66 -5.54 -22.19 -14.24
N ILE A 67 -4.47 -21.43 -14.05
CA ILE A 67 -4.01 -20.41 -15.00
C ILE A 67 -2.97 -21.04 -15.92
N GLN A 68 -3.24 -20.99 -17.23
CA GLN A 68 -2.29 -21.48 -18.23
C GLN A 68 -1.01 -20.62 -18.22
N THR A 69 0.13 -21.24 -17.99
CA THR A 69 1.42 -20.54 -18.07
C THR A 69 1.75 -20.21 -19.52
N ILE A 70 1.94 -18.92 -19.79
CA ILE A 70 2.42 -18.39 -21.07
C ILE A 70 3.93 -18.18 -21.01
N VAL A 71 4.41 -17.59 -19.92
CA VAL A 71 5.83 -17.37 -19.64
C VAL A 71 6.14 -17.75 -18.20
N ASN A 72 7.05 -18.70 -18.02
CA ASN A 72 7.51 -19.08 -16.69
C ASN A 72 8.55 -18.07 -16.20
N LEU A 73 8.15 -17.20 -15.24
CA LEU A 73 8.98 -16.23 -14.57
C LEU A 73 8.77 -16.34 -13.05
N PRO A 74 9.52 -17.23 -12.39
CA PRO A 74 9.29 -17.53 -10.96
C PRO A 74 9.54 -16.35 -10.01
N ASP A 75 10.29 -15.32 -10.45
CA ASP A 75 10.55 -14.12 -9.63
C ASP A 75 9.40 -13.11 -9.61
N VAL A 76 8.35 -13.31 -10.40
CA VAL A 76 7.19 -12.43 -10.40
C VAL A 76 6.47 -12.48 -9.06
N GLY A 77 6.38 -11.34 -8.39
CA GLY A 77 5.75 -11.21 -7.07
C GLY A 77 6.61 -11.67 -5.89
N GLN A 78 7.86 -12.06 -6.14
CA GLN A 78 8.80 -12.41 -5.08
C GLN A 78 9.50 -11.16 -4.52
N ASN A 79 10.16 -11.34 -3.35
CA ASN A 79 10.99 -10.31 -2.70
C ASN A 79 10.24 -9.01 -2.37
N MET A 80 8.91 -9.06 -2.19
CA MET A 80 8.18 -7.91 -1.69
C MET A 80 8.59 -7.62 -0.25
N GLN A 81 8.96 -6.37 0.02
CA GLN A 81 9.30 -5.89 1.36
C GLN A 81 8.40 -4.72 1.71
N ASP A 82 7.97 -4.69 2.96
CA ASP A 82 7.21 -3.60 3.53
C ASP A 82 7.66 -3.33 4.96
N HIS A 83 7.37 -2.14 5.49
CA HIS A 83 7.70 -1.79 6.85
C HIS A 83 6.75 -2.51 7.82
N PRO A 84 7.27 -3.34 8.77
CA PRO A 84 6.44 -3.84 9.84
C PRO A 84 5.98 -2.68 10.73
N LEU A 85 4.68 -2.57 10.97
CA LEU A 85 4.08 -1.53 11.79
C LEU A 85 3.57 -2.12 13.10
N LEU A 86 4.01 -1.54 14.22
CA LEU A 86 3.50 -1.86 15.55
C LEU A 86 2.78 -0.64 16.12
N LEU A 87 1.48 -0.77 16.34
CA LEU A 87 0.67 0.28 16.96
C LEU A 87 0.75 0.18 18.49
N ASN A 88 1.20 1.26 19.14
CA ASN A 88 1.14 1.43 20.58
C ASN A 88 0.20 2.59 20.91
N SER A 89 -0.89 2.32 21.60
CA SER A 89 -1.88 3.33 21.97
C SER A 89 -1.73 3.75 23.42
N PHE A 90 -1.73 5.06 23.65
CA PHE A 90 -1.65 5.66 24.97
C PHE A 90 -2.82 6.62 25.19
N TYR A 91 -3.36 6.65 26.41
CA TYR A 91 -4.29 7.70 26.79
C TYR A 91 -3.54 9.01 26.99
N VAL A 92 -4.07 10.07 26.41
CA VAL A 92 -3.50 11.42 26.53
C VAL A 92 -4.49 12.34 27.26
N ASN A 93 -3.97 13.24 28.10
CA ASN A 93 -4.77 14.29 28.73
C ASN A 93 -4.85 15.50 27.78
N SER A 94 -5.69 15.37 26.76
CA SER A 94 -5.91 16.41 25.74
C SER A 94 -7.40 16.52 25.45
N ASN A 95 -7.86 17.76 25.29
CA ASN A 95 -9.24 18.06 24.89
C ASN A 95 -9.39 18.14 23.35
N PHE A 96 -8.34 17.88 22.61
CA PHE A 96 -8.35 17.90 21.16
C PHE A 96 -7.50 16.73 20.62
N THR A 97 -8.19 15.78 20.00
CA THR A 97 -7.56 14.64 19.32
C THR A 97 -8.27 14.38 17.98
N ASN A 98 -7.60 13.74 17.05
CA ASN A 98 -8.24 13.32 15.79
C ASN A 98 -9.41 12.34 16.04
N ASP A 99 -9.44 11.69 17.19
CA ASP A 99 -10.53 10.82 17.59
C ASP A 99 -11.84 11.62 17.84
N ASP A 100 -11.74 12.86 18.33
CA ASP A 100 -12.89 13.73 18.50
C ASP A 100 -13.53 14.07 17.17
N ILE A 101 -12.73 14.35 16.15
CA ILE A 101 -13.21 14.57 14.76
C ILE A 101 -13.90 13.30 14.23
N ALA A 102 -13.31 12.12 14.46
CA ALA A 102 -13.85 10.85 13.96
C ALA A 102 -15.16 10.44 14.66
N ARG A 103 -15.40 10.89 15.90
CA ARG A 103 -16.58 10.54 16.70
C ARG A 103 -17.67 11.59 16.67
N ASN A 104 -17.36 12.82 16.35
CA ASN A 104 -18.30 13.93 16.30
C ASN A 104 -18.57 14.33 14.86
N ALA A 105 -19.74 13.89 14.33
CA ALA A 105 -20.12 14.15 12.95
C ALA A 105 -20.27 15.67 12.65
N THR A 106 -20.68 16.49 13.61
CA THR A 106 -20.77 17.93 13.43
C THR A 106 -19.40 18.54 13.27
N LEU A 107 -18.46 18.21 14.17
CA LEU A 107 -17.08 18.68 14.09
C LEU A 107 -16.41 18.24 12.77
N PHE A 108 -16.65 17.00 12.34
CA PHE A 108 -16.15 16.51 11.04
C PHE A 108 -16.65 17.36 9.87
N GLN A 109 -17.96 17.70 9.85
CA GLN A 109 -18.54 18.50 8.78
C GLN A 109 -18.05 19.96 8.83
N ASP A 110 -17.89 20.53 10.00
CA ASP A 110 -17.36 21.89 10.18
C ASP A 110 -15.91 21.98 9.69
N ASP A 111 -15.07 21.02 10.07
CA ASP A 111 -13.67 20.93 9.63
C ASP A 111 -13.55 20.67 8.11
N LEU A 112 -14.43 19.84 7.55
CA LEU A 112 -14.49 19.59 6.12
C LEU A 112 -14.88 20.87 5.36
N ALA A 113 -15.93 21.58 5.82
CA ALA A 113 -16.35 22.83 5.22
C ALA A 113 -15.26 23.91 5.29
N GLN A 114 -14.53 23.96 6.40
CA GLN A 114 -13.37 24.85 6.56
C GLN A 114 -12.29 24.54 5.53
N TRP A 115 -11.99 23.25 5.33
CA TRP A 115 -10.99 22.85 4.34
C TRP A 115 -11.46 23.15 2.90
N GLU A 116 -12.72 22.84 2.56
CA GLU A 116 -13.29 23.10 1.23
C GLU A 116 -13.30 24.58 0.90
N GLN A 117 -13.60 25.45 1.87
CA GLN A 117 -13.71 26.90 1.66
C GLN A 117 -12.38 27.64 1.72
N PHE A 118 -11.50 27.25 2.65
CA PHE A 118 -10.29 28.02 2.96
C PHE A 118 -8.98 27.24 2.74
N HIS A 119 -9.04 25.95 2.44
CA HIS A 119 -7.88 25.05 2.28
C HIS A 119 -6.94 25.04 3.49
N ASN A 120 -7.51 25.18 4.69
CA ASN A 120 -6.80 25.16 5.97
C ASN A 120 -7.58 24.33 7.02
N GLY A 121 -7.09 24.31 8.26
CA GLY A 121 -7.71 23.57 9.35
C GLY A 121 -7.19 22.13 9.46
N PRO A 122 -7.84 21.28 10.27
CA PRO A 122 -7.37 19.92 10.58
C PRO A 122 -7.15 19.04 9.34
N PHE A 123 -7.98 19.16 8.31
CA PHE A 123 -7.84 18.38 7.08
C PHE A 123 -6.74 18.84 6.13
N SER A 124 -6.09 19.95 6.39
CA SER A 124 -4.91 20.41 5.66
C SER A 124 -3.60 19.86 6.21
N ALA A 125 -3.63 19.26 7.39
CA ALA A 125 -2.47 18.70 8.07
C ALA A 125 -2.39 17.18 7.92
N SER A 126 -1.17 16.64 7.86
CA SER A 126 -0.97 15.20 7.96
C SER A 126 -1.28 14.70 9.36
N VAL A 127 -2.03 13.62 9.48
CA VAL A 127 -2.31 12.96 10.76
C VAL A 127 -1.04 12.41 11.45
N GLY A 128 0.06 12.23 10.72
CA GLY A 128 1.37 11.79 11.19
C GLY A 128 2.43 12.87 11.04
N GLY A 129 2.14 14.10 11.44
CA GLY A 129 3.01 15.26 11.25
C GLY A 129 4.31 15.24 12.07
N ASN A 130 4.39 14.42 13.11
CA ASN A 130 5.60 14.27 13.93
C ASN A 130 6.19 12.88 13.69
N ILE A 131 7.40 12.86 13.16
CA ILE A 131 8.14 11.64 12.86
C ILE A 131 9.49 11.71 13.57
N GLY A 132 9.91 10.61 14.17
CA GLY A 132 11.21 10.46 14.79
C GLY A 132 11.89 9.18 14.35
N TRP A 133 13.20 9.23 14.16
CA TRP A 133 14.01 8.05 13.84
C TRP A 133 14.96 7.74 14.98
N LEU A 134 15.06 6.47 15.31
CA LEU A 134 15.94 5.99 16.38
C LEU A 134 16.85 4.87 15.84
N ARG A 135 18.14 5.00 16.16
CA ARG A 135 19.11 3.93 16.00
C ARG A 135 19.45 3.34 17.37
N LEU A 136 19.39 2.03 17.49
CA LEU A 136 19.89 1.32 18.66
C LEU A 136 21.41 1.47 18.77
N PRO A 137 21.95 1.62 19.98
CA PRO A 137 23.40 1.60 20.19
C PRO A 137 24.02 0.30 19.67
N GLN A 138 25.23 0.38 19.13
CA GLN A 138 25.94 -0.79 18.58
C GLN A 138 26.16 -1.90 19.63
N ASN A 139 26.24 -1.54 20.91
CA ASN A 139 26.38 -2.48 22.01
C ASN A 139 25.03 -3.01 22.53
N SER A 140 23.93 -2.75 21.84
CA SER A 140 22.63 -3.29 22.22
C SER A 140 22.64 -4.80 22.28
N THR A 141 22.00 -5.36 23.30
CA THR A 141 22.00 -6.81 23.54
C THR A 141 21.37 -7.62 22.44
N ILE A 142 20.45 -7.03 21.68
CA ILE A 142 19.77 -7.68 20.55
C ILE A 142 20.79 -8.10 19.47
N PHE A 143 21.82 -7.28 19.23
CA PHE A 143 22.84 -7.57 18.22
C PHE A 143 23.81 -8.71 18.59
N LYS A 144 23.64 -9.33 19.78
CA LYS A 144 24.30 -10.58 20.11
C LYS A 144 23.65 -11.81 19.46
N THR A 145 22.38 -11.68 19.07
CA THR A 145 21.57 -12.79 18.55
C THR A 145 21.00 -12.52 17.16
N VAL A 146 20.91 -11.25 16.76
CA VAL A 146 20.36 -10.83 15.46
C VAL A 146 21.38 -9.89 14.83
N GLU A 147 21.72 -10.13 13.58
CA GLU A 147 22.54 -9.20 12.79
C GLU A 147 21.83 -7.85 12.63
N ASP A 148 22.59 -6.75 12.60
CA ASP A 148 22.06 -5.41 12.37
C ASP A 148 21.41 -5.37 10.96
N PRO A 149 20.07 -5.19 10.87
CA PRO A 149 19.36 -5.21 9.59
C PRO A 149 19.48 -3.90 8.84
N SER A 150 20.11 -2.88 9.42
CA SER A 150 20.18 -1.56 8.81
C SER A 150 21.07 -1.54 7.57
N SER A 151 20.78 -0.60 6.66
CA SER A 151 21.56 -0.43 5.41
C SER A 151 22.95 0.19 5.63
N GLY A 152 23.27 0.60 6.86
CA GLY A 152 24.57 1.18 7.20
C GLY A 152 24.62 1.75 8.62
N PRO A 153 25.82 2.17 9.06
CA PRO A 153 26.05 2.55 10.46
C PRO A 153 25.28 3.79 10.93
N GLU A 154 24.83 4.62 10.01
CA GLU A 154 24.03 5.82 10.31
C GLU A 154 22.54 5.64 10.05
N ALA A 155 22.11 4.51 9.46
CA ALA A 155 20.71 4.26 9.17
C ALA A 155 19.93 3.94 10.45
N PRO A 156 18.73 4.52 10.65
CA PRO A 156 17.89 4.23 11.81
C PRO A 156 17.32 2.80 11.75
N HIS A 157 17.01 2.25 12.94
CA HIS A 157 16.33 0.95 13.07
C HIS A 157 14.83 1.09 13.22
N TYR A 158 14.38 2.23 13.76
CA TYR A 158 12.97 2.50 14.03
C TYR A 158 12.57 3.87 13.49
N GLU A 159 11.38 3.90 12.92
CA GLU A 159 10.65 5.11 12.64
C GLU A 159 9.47 5.20 13.60
N PHE A 160 9.35 6.30 14.32
CA PHE A 160 8.20 6.62 15.16
C PHE A 160 7.33 7.62 14.44
N ILE A 161 6.09 7.26 14.21
CA ILE A 161 5.09 8.17 13.67
C ILE A 161 4.08 8.44 14.78
N PHE A 162 3.99 9.69 15.21
CA PHE A 162 3.10 10.09 16.29
C PHE A 162 1.76 10.53 15.72
N PHE A 163 0.72 9.78 16.07
CA PHE A 163 -0.65 10.10 15.73
C PHE A 163 -1.40 10.53 17.00
N VAL A 164 -2.05 11.68 16.96
CA VAL A 164 -2.99 12.09 18.02
C VAL A 164 -4.38 11.55 17.64
N SER A 165 -4.49 10.24 17.47
CA SER A 165 -5.73 9.55 17.10
C SER A 165 -5.76 8.17 17.74
N LEU A 166 -6.91 7.76 18.27
CA LEU A 166 -7.10 6.38 18.67
C LEU A 166 -7.45 5.53 17.45
N PRO A 167 -6.82 4.36 17.26
CA PRO A 167 -7.29 3.41 16.28
C PRO A 167 -8.72 3.01 16.66
N ARG A 168 -9.63 3.08 15.69
CA ARG A 168 -10.96 2.49 15.80
C ARG A 168 -10.80 1.08 16.37
N LYS A 169 -11.55 0.71 17.43
CA LYS A 169 -11.55 -0.68 17.93
C LYS A 169 -11.66 -1.61 16.74
N LEU A 170 -10.55 -2.22 16.35
CA LEU A 170 -10.62 -3.39 15.50
C LEU A 170 -11.32 -4.46 16.34
N PRO A 171 -12.36 -5.13 15.85
CA PRO A 171 -12.89 -6.27 16.55
C PRO A 171 -11.71 -7.24 16.75
N LEU A 172 -11.47 -7.60 18.01
CA LEU A 172 -10.53 -8.67 18.32
C LEU A 172 -11.08 -9.93 17.63
N VAL A 173 -10.32 -10.44 16.67
CA VAL A 173 -10.59 -11.74 16.02
C VAL A 173 -10.22 -12.84 17.00
#